data_44aae2fc6f60887f5402d010b46bfbb9
#
_entry.id   44aae2fc6f60887f5402d010b46bfbb9
#
_cell.length_a   1.000
_cell.length_b   1.000
_cell.length_c   1.000
_cell.angle_alpha   90.00
_cell.angle_beta   90.00
_cell.angle_gamma   90.00
#
_symmetry.space_group_name_H-M   'P 1'
#
loop_
_entity.id
_entity.type
_entity.pdbx_description
1 polymer ?
#
loop_
_entity_poly.entity_id
_entity_poly.type
_entity_poly.pdbx_seq_one_letter_code
_entity_poly.pdbx_strand_id
1 'polypeptide(L)'
;MKKVFYIFGILAMGILASCQKDPVENTACVEMSGDWYVTVDAAKNGQVVYEDVYDLGYVHMFTSNTAANIATEMLLTDNRDDPFWDFKVKVTADPNAMTFSVNNGQNLVADYEDMTMVVTGGKIVKGGAQTPSGMPADAIEFYITFSDDSDGPKYGWASFYIHGYRYTGLAGDE
;
A
#
# COMPACT_ATOMS: atom_id res chain seq x y z
N MET A 1 -33.25 -42.83 35.06
CA MET A 1 -33.46 -42.04 33.84
C MET A 1 -33.26 -40.52 34.06
N LYS A 2 -33.70 -39.86 35.15
CA LYS A 2 -33.48 -38.44 35.35
C LYS A 2 -32.01 -38.00 35.44
N LYS A 3 -31.11 -38.80 35.99
CA LYS A 3 -29.68 -38.47 36.13
C LYS A 3 -28.92 -38.44 34.79
N VAL A 4 -29.36 -39.23 33.81
CA VAL A 4 -28.72 -39.27 32.47
C VAL A 4 -29.05 -38.01 31.67
N PHE A 5 -30.22 -37.43 31.84
CA PHE A 5 -30.64 -36.17 31.20
C PHE A 5 -29.80 -34.96 31.67
N TYR A 6 -29.41 -34.93 32.93
CA TYR A 6 -28.55 -33.85 33.46
C TYR A 6 -27.13 -33.89 32.91
N ILE A 7 -26.57 -35.12 32.72
CA ILE A 7 -25.24 -35.32 32.15
C ILE A 7 -25.21 -34.85 30.66
N PHE A 8 -26.24 -35.19 29.88
CA PHE A 8 -26.38 -34.77 28.50
C PHE A 8 -26.55 -33.22 28.37
N GLY A 9 -27.29 -32.59 29.30
CA GLY A 9 -27.47 -31.14 29.32
C GLY A 9 -26.18 -30.39 29.60
N ILE A 10 -25.32 -30.88 30.50
CA ILE A 10 -24.02 -30.27 30.83
C ILE A 10 -23.03 -30.45 29.69
N LEU A 11 -23.02 -31.59 29.02
CA LEU A 11 -22.17 -31.86 27.88
C LEU A 11 -22.52 -31.00 26.67
N ALA A 12 -23.83 -30.74 26.43
CA ALA A 12 -24.30 -29.87 25.34
C ALA A 12 -23.96 -28.40 25.57
N MET A 13 -23.94 -27.90 26.82
CA MET A 13 -23.53 -26.54 27.14
C MET A 13 -22.02 -26.31 26.99
N GLY A 14 -21.19 -27.35 27.19
CA GLY A 14 -19.74 -27.26 27.02
C GLY A 14 -19.30 -27.09 25.55
N ILE A 15 -20.11 -27.59 24.60
CA ILE A 15 -19.78 -27.48 23.17
C ILE A 15 -20.08 -26.11 22.60
N LEU A 16 -20.98 -25.33 23.18
CA LEU A 16 -21.32 -23.98 22.73
C LEU A 16 -20.31 -22.92 23.17
N ALA A 17 -19.45 -23.21 24.15
CA ALA A 17 -18.43 -22.28 24.64
C ALA A 17 -17.13 -22.35 23.81
N SER A 18 -17.00 -23.28 22.85
CA SER A 18 -15.76 -23.54 22.09
C SER A 18 -15.59 -22.69 20.82
N CYS A 19 -16.45 -21.73 20.55
CA CYS A 19 -16.36 -20.85 19.38
C CYS A 19 -16.29 -19.37 19.73
N GLN A 20 -15.56 -18.99 20.77
CA GLN A 20 -15.02 -17.64 20.81
C GLN A 20 -13.83 -17.58 19.85
N LYS A 21 -14.07 -17.14 18.61
CA LYS A 21 -12.99 -16.66 17.77
C LYS A 21 -12.36 -15.48 18.51
N ASP A 22 -11.09 -15.65 18.91
CA ASP A 22 -10.31 -14.49 19.34
C ASP A 22 -10.41 -13.43 18.23
N PRO A 23 -10.62 -12.16 18.57
CA PRO A 23 -10.64 -11.11 17.55
C PRO A 23 -9.31 -11.19 16.78
N VAL A 24 -9.38 -11.21 15.45
CA VAL A 24 -8.18 -11.12 14.62
C VAL A 24 -7.54 -9.78 14.89
N GLU A 25 -6.38 -9.78 15.52
CA GLU A 25 -5.61 -8.56 15.72
C GLU A 25 -5.19 -8.01 14.36
N ASN A 26 -5.64 -6.81 14.04
CA ASN A 26 -5.20 -6.10 12.85
C ASN A 26 -3.75 -5.64 13.03
N THR A 27 -3.03 -5.56 11.91
CA THR A 27 -1.71 -4.94 11.92
C THR A 27 -1.81 -3.43 12.17
N ALA A 28 -0.74 -2.84 12.70
CA ALA A 28 -0.76 -1.45 13.16
C ALA A 28 -1.07 -0.42 12.06
N CYS A 29 -0.71 -0.72 10.78
CA CYS A 29 -1.00 0.13 9.62
C CYS A 29 -2.07 -0.45 8.69
N VAL A 30 -2.96 -1.34 9.17
CA VAL A 30 -3.95 -2.05 8.34
C VAL A 30 -4.77 -1.11 7.45
N GLU A 31 -5.16 0.06 7.97
CA GLU A 31 -5.96 1.05 7.23
C GLU A 31 -5.21 1.68 6.05
N MET A 32 -3.87 1.68 6.11
CA MET A 32 -2.99 2.22 5.07
C MET A 32 -2.37 1.12 4.20
N SER A 33 -2.52 -0.15 4.58
CA SER A 33 -1.97 -1.29 3.84
C SER A 33 -2.87 -1.67 2.69
N GLY A 34 -2.29 -2.02 1.55
CA GLY A 34 -3.07 -2.44 0.39
C GLY A 34 -2.23 -2.75 -0.83
N ASP A 35 -2.90 -3.33 -1.81
CA ASP A 35 -2.49 -3.43 -3.19
C ASP A 35 -3.14 -2.25 -3.94
N TRP A 36 -2.34 -1.49 -4.70
CA TRP A 36 -2.74 -0.28 -5.39
C TRP A 36 -2.47 -0.43 -6.88
N TYR A 37 -3.41 -0.02 -7.70
CA TYR A 37 -3.29 0.03 -9.15
C TYR A 37 -3.07 1.48 -9.55
N VAL A 38 -1.85 1.82 -9.94
CA VAL A 38 -1.36 3.20 -10.05
C VAL A 38 -0.77 3.51 -11.41
N THR A 39 -0.79 4.78 -11.79
CA THR A 39 -0.06 5.33 -12.94
C THR A 39 1.18 6.08 -12.47
N VAL A 40 2.15 6.21 -13.37
CA VAL A 40 3.45 6.83 -13.13
C VAL A 40 3.61 8.04 -14.05
N ASP A 41 3.45 9.23 -13.52
CA ASP A 41 3.61 10.48 -14.24
C ASP A 41 4.95 11.13 -13.90
N ALA A 42 5.59 11.80 -14.87
CA ALA A 42 6.73 12.65 -14.56
C ALA A 42 6.27 14.03 -14.12
N ALA A 43 6.87 14.55 -13.05
CA ALA A 43 6.47 15.81 -12.44
C ALA A 43 7.65 16.78 -12.26
N LYS A 44 7.35 18.09 -12.32
CA LYS A 44 8.28 19.18 -12.04
C LYS A 44 7.59 20.28 -11.26
N ASN A 45 8.18 20.67 -10.14
CA ASN A 45 7.60 21.69 -9.25
C ASN A 45 6.17 21.35 -8.80
N GLY A 46 5.87 20.06 -8.57
CA GLY A 46 4.55 19.60 -8.16
C GLY A 46 3.48 19.58 -9.27
N GLN A 47 3.87 19.73 -10.53
CA GLN A 47 2.99 19.67 -11.69
C GLN A 47 3.41 18.51 -12.58
N VAL A 48 2.44 17.75 -13.08
CA VAL A 48 2.66 16.71 -14.09
C VAL A 48 3.11 17.38 -15.39
N VAL A 49 4.20 16.88 -15.96
CA VAL A 49 4.78 17.34 -17.24
C VAL A 49 4.67 16.30 -18.33
N TYR A 50 4.63 15.00 -17.96
CA TYR A 50 4.35 13.88 -18.85
C TYR A 50 3.48 12.87 -18.08
N GLU A 51 2.32 12.57 -18.61
CA GLU A 51 1.45 11.49 -18.12
C GLU A 51 2.01 10.16 -18.60
N ASP A 52 1.90 9.11 -17.74
CA ASP A 52 2.35 7.75 -18.04
C ASP A 52 3.74 7.74 -18.73
N VAL A 53 4.73 8.30 -18.06
CA VAL A 53 6.04 8.69 -18.61
C VAL A 53 6.79 7.57 -19.33
N TYR A 54 6.52 6.32 -19.02
CA TYR A 54 7.14 5.13 -19.62
C TYR A 54 6.15 4.27 -20.43
N ASP A 55 4.90 4.75 -20.65
CA ASP A 55 3.84 4.03 -21.37
C ASP A 55 3.55 2.64 -20.76
N LEU A 56 3.54 2.61 -19.40
CA LEU A 56 3.32 1.38 -18.62
C LEU A 56 1.84 1.08 -18.38
N GLY A 57 0.97 2.11 -18.51
CA GLY A 57 -0.39 2.04 -18.04
C GLY A 57 -0.45 1.93 -16.51
N TYR A 58 -1.33 1.09 -16.02
CA TYR A 58 -1.41 0.82 -14.60
C TYR A 58 -0.41 -0.24 -14.16
N VAL A 59 0.29 0.01 -13.08
CA VAL A 59 1.19 -0.93 -12.40
C VAL A 59 0.75 -1.18 -10.97
N HIS A 60 1.14 -2.32 -10.41
CA HIS A 60 0.88 -2.65 -9.01
C HIS A 60 1.90 -2.01 -8.09
N MET A 61 1.44 -1.50 -6.96
CA MET A 61 2.26 -1.00 -5.87
C MET A 61 1.66 -1.38 -4.53
N PHE A 62 2.51 -1.71 -3.55
CA PHE A 62 2.05 -2.24 -2.29
C PHE A 62 2.43 -1.34 -1.12
N THR A 63 1.50 -1.18 -0.20
CA THR A 63 1.78 -0.67 1.14
C THR A 63 1.53 -1.77 2.16
N SER A 64 2.44 -1.93 3.13
CA SER A 64 2.33 -2.99 4.13
C SER A 64 2.98 -2.61 5.45
N ASN A 65 2.62 -3.33 6.50
CA ASN A 65 3.29 -3.23 7.78
C ASN A 65 4.77 -3.59 7.71
N THR A 66 5.58 -2.96 8.54
CA THR A 66 6.94 -3.44 8.85
C THR A 66 6.89 -4.66 9.78
N ALA A 67 7.99 -5.39 9.90
CA ALA A 67 8.11 -6.49 10.86
C ALA A 67 7.96 -6.03 12.32
N ALA A 68 8.25 -4.77 12.62
CA ALA A 68 8.06 -4.18 13.95
C ALA A 68 6.59 -3.97 14.31
N ASN A 69 5.69 -3.97 13.33
CA ASN A 69 4.24 -3.79 13.50
C ASN A 69 3.88 -2.57 14.36
N ILE A 70 4.47 -1.42 14.04
CA ILE A 70 4.19 -0.14 14.70
C ILE A 70 3.50 0.83 13.73
N ALA A 71 2.55 1.61 14.26
CA ALA A 71 1.68 2.45 13.44
C ALA A 71 2.40 3.63 12.74
N THR A 72 3.60 3.99 13.20
CA THR A 72 4.34 5.14 12.68
C THR A 72 5.28 4.82 11.52
N GLU A 73 5.28 3.58 11.03
CA GLU A 73 6.08 3.18 9.87
C GLU A 73 5.37 2.11 9.03
N MET A 74 5.56 2.18 7.73
CA MET A 74 5.12 1.13 6.82
C MET A 74 6.15 0.93 5.70
N LEU A 75 5.98 -0.13 4.93
CA LEU A 75 6.73 -0.38 3.71
C LEU A 75 5.92 0.10 2.51
N LEU A 76 6.58 0.77 1.59
CA LEU A 76 6.11 1.09 0.25
C LEU A 76 6.97 0.30 -0.74
N THR A 77 6.33 -0.44 -1.66
CA THR A 77 7.02 -1.39 -2.54
C THR A 77 6.31 -1.41 -3.88
N ASP A 78 7.03 -1.43 -5.00
CA ASP A 78 6.46 -1.67 -6.31
C ASP A 78 6.23 -3.17 -6.58
N ASN A 79 5.57 -3.49 -7.68
CA ASN A 79 5.34 -4.88 -8.07
C ASN A 79 6.65 -5.48 -8.60
N ARG A 80 7.15 -6.52 -7.93
CA ARG A 80 8.43 -7.16 -8.26
C ARG A 80 8.41 -7.97 -9.56
N ASP A 81 7.26 -8.36 -10.04
CA ASP A 81 7.14 -9.14 -11.29
C ASP A 81 7.28 -8.24 -12.54
N ASP A 82 6.84 -6.96 -12.42
CA ASP A 82 6.95 -5.95 -13.47
C ASP A 82 7.13 -4.56 -12.84
N PRO A 83 8.27 -4.31 -12.17
CA PRO A 83 8.50 -3.08 -11.43
C PRO A 83 8.80 -1.93 -12.37
N PHE A 84 8.23 -0.77 -12.07
CA PHE A 84 8.65 0.44 -12.77
C PHE A 84 10.04 0.90 -12.31
N TRP A 85 10.45 0.61 -11.04
CA TRP A 85 11.78 0.98 -10.50
C TRP A 85 12.38 -0.01 -9.49
N ASP A 86 11.87 -1.19 -9.31
CA ASP A 86 12.33 -2.22 -8.36
C ASP A 86 12.80 -1.67 -7.01
N PHE A 87 11.87 -1.12 -6.24
CA PHE A 87 12.16 -0.55 -4.93
C PHE A 87 11.29 -1.11 -3.81
N LYS A 88 11.84 -1.06 -2.62
CA LYS A 88 11.16 -1.29 -1.35
C LYS A 88 11.73 -0.34 -0.31
N VAL A 89 10.91 0.52 0.25
CA VAL A 89 11.38 1.51 1.21
C VAL A 89 10.50 1.56 2.44
N LYS A 90 11.13 1.81 3.59
CA LYS A 90 10.43 2.12 4.81
C LYS A 90 10.11 3.61 4.86
N VAL A 91 8.85 3.95 5.02
CA VAL A 91 8.35 5.32 5.15
C VAL A 91 7.80 5.57 6.56
N THR A 92 7.91 6.81 7.03
CA THR A 92 7.16 7.27 8.21
C THR A 92 5.69 7.39 7.84
N ALA A 93 4.80 6.86 8.68
CA ALA A 93 3.36 6.86 8.48
C ALA A 93 2.64 7.57 9.62
N ASP A 94 1.53 8.24 9.31
CA ASP A 94 0.56 8.74 10.26
C ASP A 94 -0.83 8.18 9.89
N PRO A 95 -1.27 7.09 10.54
CA PRO A 95 -2.57 6.48 10.26
C PRO A 95 -3.77 7.37 10.58
N ASN A 96 -3.62 8.37 11.47
CA ASN A 96 -4.72 9.29 11.77
C ASN A 96 -4.92 10.31 10.65
N ALA A 97 -3.82 10.80 10.08
CA ALA A 97 -3.85 11.72 8.94
C ALA A 97 -3.89 11.00 7.59
N MET A 98 -3.69 9.67 7.58
CA MET A 98 -3.57 8.84 6.39
C MET A 98 -2.46 9.35 5.44
N THR A 99 -1.33 9.80 6.01
CA THR A 99 -0.19 10.36 5.27
C THR A 99 1.08 9.57 5.50
N PHE A 100 2.02 9.68 4.55
CA PHE A 100 3.32 9.03 4.65
C PHE A 100 4.40 9.80 3.90
N SER A 101 5.65 9.66 4.34
CA SER A 101 6.81 10.28 3.70
C SER A 101 8.12 9.62 4.13
N VAL A 102 9.17 9.84 3.35
CA VAL A 102 10.55 9.56 3.75
C VAL A 102 11.50 10.53 3.08
N ASN A 103 12.51 10.95 3.81
CA ASN A 103 13.63 11.72 3.28
C ASN A 103 14.89 10.86 3.30
N ASN A 104 15.48 10.61 2.13
CA ASN A 104 16.65 9.76 1.97
C ASN A 104 16.44 8.33 2.50
N GLY A 105 15.31 7.70 2.12
CA GLY A 105 15.04 6.31 2.44
C GLY A 105 15.94 5.37 1.64
N GLN A 106 16.56 4.39 2.29
CA GLN A 106 17.39 3.40 1.63
C GLN A 106 16.50 2.33 0.97
N ASN A 107 16.88 1.87 -0.22
CA ASN A 107 16.24 0.73 -0.85
C ASN A 107 16.53 -0.56 -0.06
N LEU A 108 15.49 -1.36 0.16
CA LEU A 108 15.57 -2.64 0.86
C LEU A 108 15.54 -3.85 -0.09
N VAL A 109 15.59 -3.61 -1.40
CA VAL A 109 15.73 -4.66 -2.41
C VAL A 109 17.20 -5.05 -2.49
N ALA A 110 17.49 -6.36 -2.43
CA ALA A 110 18.84 -6.88 -2.57
C ALA A 110 19.42 -6.50 -3.94
N ASP A 111 20.72 -6.20 -3.97
CA ASP A 111 21.49 -5.74 -5.13
C ASP A 111 21.23 -4.28 -5.56
N TYR A 112 20.29 -3.57 -4.88
CA TYR A 112 19.96 -2.15 -5.14
C TYR A 112 20.03 -1.30 -3.87
N GLU A 113 20.74 -1.74 -2.83
CA GLU A 113 20.81 -1.07 -1.53
C GLU A 113 21.49 0.30 -1.57
N ASP A 114 22.32 0.56 -2.59
CA ASP A 114 22.96 1.87 -2.78
C ASP A 114 21.98 2.96 -3.27
N MET A 115 20.83 2.57 -3.83
CA MET A 115 19.81 3.50 -4.25
C MET A 115 19.06 4.08 -3.04
N THR A 116 18.91 5.39 -3.03
CA THR A 116 18.08 6.09 -2.04
C THR A 116 16.94 6.81 -2.71
N MET A 117 15.88 7.09 -1.94
CA MET A 117 14.70 7.77 -2.46
C MET A 117 14.12 8.77 -1.48
N VAL A 118 13.40 9.75 -2.02
CA VAL A 118 12.61 10.70 -1.25
C VAL A 118 11.15 10.53 -1.64
N VAL A 119 10.28 10.33 -0.64
CA VAL A 119 8.83 10.29 -0.83
C VAL A 119 8.21 11.47 -0.11
N THR A 120 7.43 12.27 -0.85
CA THR A 120 6.75 13.47 -0.31
C THR A 120 5.30 13.51 -0.72
N GLY A 121 4.48 14.19 0.08
CA GLY A 121 3.05 14.38 -0.21
C GLY A 121 2.24 13.08 -0.21
N GLY A 122 2.79 12.01 0.37
CA GLY A 122 2.12 10.72 0.41
C GLY A 122 0.83 10.78 1.21
N LYS A 123 -0.27 10.35 0.60
CA LYS A 123 -1.57 10.24 1.28
C LYS A 123 -2.44 9.14 0.68
N ILE A 124 -3.34 8.63 1.52
CA ILE A 124 -4.41 7.73 1.17
C ILE A 124 -5.73 8.42 1.48
N VAL A 125 -6.66 8.43 0.53
CA VAL A 125 -7.97 9.07 0.68
C VAL A 125 -9.04 8.00 0.58
N LYS A 126 -9.75 7.76 1.67
CA LYS A 126 -10.85 6.78 1.73
C LYS A 126 -11.97 7.19 0.77
N GLY A 127 -12.33 6.28 -0.15
CA GLY A 127 -13.33 6.55 -1.18
C GLY A 127 -12.95 7.69 -2.14
N GLY A 128 -11.65 8.03 -2.24
CA GLY A 128 -11.15 9.17 -3.01
C GLY A 128 -11.03 8.92 -4.52
N ALA A 129 -11.30 7.71 -4.98
CA ALA A 129 -11.21 7.32 -6.38
C ALA A 129 -12.45 6.56 -6.84
N GLN A 130 -12.55 6.37 -8.15
CA GLN A 130 -13.46 5.42 -8.79
C GLN A 130 -12.63 4.50 -9.68
N THR A 131 -12.98 3.22 -9.69
CA THR A 131 -12.41 2.25 -10.62
C THR A 131 -12.95 2.45 -12.03
N PRO A 132 -12.36 1.87 -13.08
CA PRO A 132 -12.89 1.89 -14.43
C PRO A 132 -14.33 1.39 -14.55
N SER A 133 -14.75 0.44 -13.73
CA SER A 133 -16.14 -0.03 -13.65
C SER A 133 -17.09 0.95 -12.93
N GLY A 134 -16.57 2.06 -12.37
CA GLY A 134 -17.34 3.08 -11.66
C GLY A 134 -17.59 2.77 -10.18
N MET A 135 -16.92 1.77 -9.60
CA MET A 135 -17.03 1.46 -8.17
C MET A 135 -16.19 2.43 -7.33
N PRO A 136 -16.69 2.88 -6.16
CA PRO A 136 -15.87 3.66 -5.24
C PRO A 136 -14.67 2.86 -4.73
N ALA A 137 -13.50 3.49 -4.70
CA ALA A 137 -12.28 2.90 -4.17
C ALA A 137 -11.48 3.94 -3.36
N ASP A 138 -10.59 3.46 -2.48
CA ASP A 138 -9.63 4.34 -1.84
C ASP A 138 -8.60 4.81 -2.87
N ALA A 139 -8.18 6.05 -2.78
CA ALA A 139 -7.08 6.60 -3.59
C ALA A 139 -5.76 6.58 -2.84
N ILE A 140 -4.67 6.45 -3.59
CA ILE A 140 -3.30 6.72 -3.12
C ILE A 140 -2.65 7.74 -4.03
N GLU A 141 -1.85 8.66 -3.47
CA GLU A 141 -1.00 9.53 -4.26
C GLU A 141 0.25 9.93 -3.49
N PHE A 142 1.36 10.14 -4.19
CA PHE A 142 2.62 10.64 -3.65
C PHE A 142 3.58 11.05 -4.76
N TYR A 143 4.60 11.82 -4.40
CA TYR A 143 5.77 12.09 -5.25
C TYR A 143 6.95 11.26 -4.77
N ILE A 144 7.73 10.70 -5.72
CA ILE A 144 8.94 9.95 -5.42
C ILE A 144 10.09 10.39 -6.33
N THR A 145 11.30 10.42 -5.78
CA THR A 145 12.54 10.59 -6.52
C THR A 145 13.51 9.46 -6.20
N PHE A 146 14.28 9.05 -7.17
CA PHE A 146 15.33 8.04 -7.02
C PHE A 146 16.70 8.65 -7.26
N SER A 147 17.70 8.26 -6.45
CA SER A 147 19.06 8.82 -6.56
C SER A 147 19.78 8.41 -7.84
N ASP A 148 19.37 7.34 -8.49
CA ASP A 148 19.90 6.80 -9.74
C ASP A 148 19.07 7.19 -10.98
N ASP A 149 18.02 8.04 -10.83
CA ASP A 149 17.26 8.55 -11.97
C ASP A 149 18.14 9.43 -12.86
N SER A 150 18.49 8.90 -14.03
CA SER A 150 19.22 9.61 -15.08
C SER A 150 18.31 10.29 -16.10
N ASP A 151 17.04 9.90 -16.16
CA ASP A 151 16.09 10.39 -17.15
C ASP A 151 15.50 11.75 -16.75
N GLY A 152 15.22 11.95 -15.47
CA GLY A 152 14.72 13.24 -14.96
C GLY A 152 15.61 14.41 -15.36
N PRO A 153 16.94 14.41 -15.06
CA PRO A 153 17.85 15.44 -15.49
C PRO A 153 17.94 15.60 -17.01
N LYS A 154 17.84 14.49 -17.77
CA LYS A 154 17.96 14.46 -19.23
C LYS A 154 16.72 15.03 -19.93
N TYR A 155 15.53 14.70 -19.46
CA TYR A 155 14.26 15.05 -20.11
C TYR A 155 13.49 16.17 -19.38
N GLY A 156 13.95 16.58 -18.20
CA GLY A 156 13.51 17.81 -17.55
C GLY A 156 12.44 17.70 -16.49
N TRP A 157 12.22 16.51 -15.92
CA TRP A 157 11.40 16.36 -14.70
C TRP A 157 12.27 16.27 -13.44
N ALA A 158 11.65 16.28 -12.26
CA ALA A 158 12.35 16.27 -10.98
C ALA A 158 11.87 15.17 -10.03
N SER A 159 10.72 14.57 -10.32
CA SER A 159 10.12 13.50 -9.52
C SER A 159 9.10 12.75 -10.36
N PHE A 160 8.71 11.57 -9.87
CA PHE A 160 7.54 10.88 -10.37
C PHE A 160 6.35 11.19 -9.46
N TYR A 161 5.18 11.44 -10.05
CA TYR A 161 3.91 11.50 -9.36
C TYR A 161 3.19 10.18 -9.55
N ILE A 162 3.00 9.46 -8.46
CA ILE A 162 2.34 8.16 -8.43
C ILE A 162 0.93 8.37 -7.90
N HIS A 163 -0.07 7.91 -8.64
CA HIS A 163 -1.44 8.03 -8.18
C HIS A 163 -2.33 6.93 -8.75
N GLY A 164 -3.36 6.57 -8.00
CA GLY A 164 -4.27 5.51 -8.42
C GLY A 164 -5.26 5.12 -7.34
N TYR A 165 -5.75 3.92 -7.43
CA TYR A 165 -6.80 3.39 -6.56
C TYR A 165 -6.45 2.03 -6.00
N ARG A 166 -7.14 1.65 -4.92
CA ARG A 166 -6.99 0.33 -4.32
C ARG A 166 -7.46 -0.74 -5.31
N TYR A 167 -6.57 -1.67 -5.62
CA TYR A 167 -6.84 -2.78 -6.54
C TYR A 167 -7.99 -3.63 -6.04
N THR A 168 -8.93 -3.94 -6.92
CA THR A 168 -10.14 -4.69 -6.58
C THR A 168 -10.05 -6.17 -6.93
N GLY A 169 -9.15 -6.54 -7.85
CA GLY A 169 -9.05 -7.88 -8.41
C GLY A 169 -10.22 -8.26 -9.33
N LEU A 170 -10.99 -7.28 -9.78
CA LEU A 170 -12.10 -7.47 -10.72
C LEU A 170 -11.63 -7.19 -12.13
N ALA A 171 -11.85 -8.11 -13.07
CA ALA A 171 -11.47 -7.97 -14.48
C ALA A 171 -12.05 -6.74 -15.20
N GLY A 172 -13.07 -6.09 -14.64
CA GLY A 172 -13.62 -4.84 -15.18
C GLY A 172 -12.89 -3.59 -14.70
N ASP A 173 -11.92 -3.75 -13.79
CA ASP A 173 -11.14 -2.67 -13.17
C ASP A 173 -9.64 -2.74 -13.55
N GLU A 174 -9.28 -3.63 -14.50
CA GLU A 174 -7.94 -3.80 -15.05
C GLU A 174 -7.80 -3.11 -16.42
#